data_12526a6ee358b9bd0188d201d92771ce
#
_entry.id   12526a6ee358b9bd0188d201d92771ce
#
_cell.length_a   1.000
_cell.length_b   1.000
_cell.length_c   1.000
_cell.angle_alpha   90.00
_cell.angle_beta   90.00
_cell.angle_gamma   90.00
#
_symmetry.space_group_name_H-M   'P 1'
#
loop_
_entity.id
_entity.type
_entity.pdbx_description
1 polymer ?
#
loop_
_entity_poly.entity_id
_entity_poly.type
_entity_poly.pdbx_seq_one_letter_code
_entity_poly.pdbx_strand_id
1 'polypeptide(L)'
;MAFDGITIAAMVRELHLNLDGGRFNKIAQPEADELLITGKGANGQCRLLLSASASLPLIYFTSKNKPSPMTAPNFCMLLRKHIGSARVSDIRQPGMERVVMFELEHLNELGDPCKKVLIMELMGKHSNIIFCDDKGMILDSIKHVSSHMSSVREVLPGREYFIPKTQDKLDPLTVSEEEFCDVVCRKPCNVSKAVYSSLTGISPVVAEEICFRASIDGSDAAQSLDEAARVHLYHTFRRLMDQVVEGDFSPNIVYRGDEPVEYGVFAFQQYGPEYHSVEFESVSQMLETYYATKNTLTRIHQKSSDLRRIVQTALERNRKKLSLQEKQMKDTAKKEKYKVYGELINTYGYGLEDGCKSFKALNYYTNEEITIPLDPTMTPAENSKKYFDKYGKLKRTEEALTEQIADTRSEIEHLESVSNALDIALAESDLAQIKEELMEYGYIKKHYDRRKGQKAQSKSKPFHYVTEDGYDIYVGKNNFQNDELTFKFATGNDWWFHAKKMAGSHVVVKSKDGELPDHIFEIAGQLAAYYSKGRTAPKVEIDYIQKKQVKKSAGAKPGFVVYYTNYSLMAEPSLKGVREV
;
A
#
# COMPACT_ATOMS: atom_id res chain seq x y z
N MET A 1 8.17 -3.04 -13.07
CA MET A 1 7.62 -4.40 -13.06
C MET A 1 6.77 -4.57 -14.30
N ALA A 2 7.12 -5.44 -15.17
CA ALA A 2 6.35 -5.66 -16.38
C ALA A 2 6.15 -7.16 -16.54
N PHE A 3 4.92 -7.54 -16.77
CA PHE A 3 4.62 -8.76 -17.47
C PHE A 3 5.20 -8.54 -18.88
N ASP A 4 6.47 -8.84 -19.05
CA ASP A 4 7.24 -8.49 -20.25
C ASP A 4 7.14 -9.56 -21.35
N GLY A 5 7.78 -9.31 -22.49
CA GLY A 5 7.70 -10.24 -23.62
C GLY A 5 8.30 -11.62 -23.32
N ILE A 6 9.34 -11.68 -22.49
CA ILE A 6 9.98 -12.95 -22.10
C ILE A 6 9.06 -13.77 -21.18
N THR A 7 8.45 -13.12 -20.20
CA THR A 7 7.46 -13.77 -19.34
C THR A 7 6.26 -14.27 -20.14
N ILE A 8 5.82 -13.52 -21.16
CA ILE A 8 4.75 -13.96 -22.06
C ILE A 8 5.19 -15.15 -22.90
N ALA A 9 6.42 -15.18 -23.40
CA ALA A 9 6.93 -16.34 -24.14
C ALA A 9 6.91 -17.62 -23.31
N ALA A 10 7.33 -17.53 -22.04
CA ALA A 10 7.25 -18.64 -21.11
C ALA A 10 5.79 -19.06 -20.82
N MET A 11 4.88 -18.08 -20.65
CA MET A 11 3.46 -18.34 -20.47
C MET A 11 2.82 -18.99 -21.70
N VAL A 12 3.13 -18.53 -22.90
CA VAL A 12 2.63 -19.12 -24.15
C VAL A 12 3.07 -20.58 -24.28
N ARG A 13 4.31 -20.91 -23.91
CA ARG A 13 4.76 -22.31 -23.86
C ARG A 13 3.94 -23.14 -22.86
N GLU A 14 3.68 -22.61 -21.67
CA GLU A 14 2.82 -23.30 -20.68
C GLU A 14 1.38 -23.47 -21.20
N LEU A 15 0.85 -22.45 -21.91
CA LEU A 15 -0.48 -22.53 -22.54
C LEU A 15 -0.53 -23.62 -23.62
N HIS A 16 0.49 -23.74 -24.46
CA HIS A 16 0.58 -24.83 -25.44
C HIS A 16 0.58 -26.20 -24.77
N LEU A 17 1.39 -26.42 -23.74
CA LEU A 17 1.47 -27.69 -23.02
C LEU A 17 0.12 -28.12 -22.41
N ASN A 18 -0.73 -27.17 -22.05
CA ASN A 18 -1.98 -27.45 -21.34
C ASN A 18 -3.24 -27.32 -22.20
N LEU A 19 -3.24 -26.52 -23.27
CA LEU A 19 -4.44 -26.17 -24.03
C LEU A 19 -4.38 -26.49 -25.52
N ASP A 20 -3.21 -26.79 -26.08
CA ASP A 20 -3.12 -27.08 -27.52
C ASP A 20 -4.01 -28.28 -27.89
N GLY A 21 -4.81 -28.13 -28.95
CA GLY A 21 -5.82 -29.10 -29.35
C GLY A 21 -6.99 -29.27 -28.39
N GLY A 22 -6.96 -28.60 -27.26
CA GLY A 22 -8.00 -28.63 -26.22
C GLY A 22 -9.26 -27.85 -26.58
N ARG A 23 -10.24 -27.84 -25.68
CA ARG A 23 -11.52 -27.14 -25.90
C ARG A 23 -11.86 -26.23 -24.73
N PHE A 24 -12.44 -25.08 -25.03
CA PHE A 24 -13.09 -24.22 -24.04
C PHE A 24 -14.47 -24.76 -23.69
N ASN A 25 -14.72 -25.00 -22.38
CA ASN A 25 -15.99 -25.60 -21.95
C ASN A 25 -16.92 -24.57 -21.27
N LYS A 26 -16.36 -23.69 -20.44
CA LYS A 26 -17.13 -22.70 -19.69
C LYS A 26 -16.41 -21.37 -19.70
N ILE A 27 -17.16 -20.32 -20.02
CA ILE A 27 -16.64 -18.94 -20.01
C ILE A 27 -17.44 -18.15 -18.97
N ALA A 28 -16.74 -17.50 -18.07
CA ALA A 28 -17.29 -16.64 -17.03
C ALA A 28 -16.56 -15.30 -17.02
N GLN A 29 -17.26 -14.24 -16.63
CA GLN A 29 -16.71 -12.89 -16.43
C GLN A 29 -16.98 -12.47 -14.99
N PRO A 30 -16.07 -12.82 -14.05
CA PRO A 30 -16.26 -12.52 -12.62
C PRO A 30 -16.27 -11.02 -12.31
N GLU A 31 -15.39 -10.25 -12.98
CA GLU A 31 -15.25 -8.81 -12.84
C GLU A 31 -15.41 -8.12 -14.21
N ALA A 32 -15.54 -6.81 -14.20
CA ALA A 32 -15.78 -6.03 -15.43
C ALA A 32 -14.67 -6.19 -16.48
N ASP A 33 -13.43 -6.46 -16.05
CA ASP A 33 -12.22 -6.55 -16.87
C ASP A 33 -11.52 -7.92 -16.77
N GLU A 34 -12.21 -8.97 -16.27
CA GLU A 34 -11.66 -10.32 -16.13
C GLU A 34 -12.51 -11.40 -16.82
N LEU A 35 -11.86 -12.34 -17.47
CA LEU A 35 -12.47 -13.59 -17.93
C LEU A 35 -11.86 -14.80 -17.20
N LEU A 36 -12.69 -15.77 -16.85
CA LEU A 36 -12.30 -17.08 -16.34
C LEU A 36 -12.81 -18.14 -17.31
N ILE A 37 -11.89 -18.77 -18.04
CA ILE A 37 -12.19 -19.78 -19.05
C ILE A 37 -11.83 -21.14 -18.46
N THR A 38 -12.80 -22.05 -18.37
CA THR A 38 -12.54 -23.45 -18.04
C THR A 38 -12.42 -24.21 -19.34
N GLY A 39 -11.31 -24.91 -19.53
CA GLY A 39 -11.02 -25.72 -20.69
C GLY A 39 -10.64 -27.15 -20.31
N LYS A 40 -10.54 -28.00 -21.32
CA LYS A 40 -9.99 -29.35 -21.21
C LYS A 40 -8.92 -29.52 -22.30
N GLY A 41 -7.68 -29.70 -21.88
CA GLY A 41 -6.55 -29.97 -22.76
C GLY A 41 -5.93 -31.33 -22.49
N ALA A 42 -4.70 -31.54 -22.93
CA ALA A 42 -3.97 -32.80 -22.80
C ALA A 42 -3.84 -33.29 -21.35
N ASN A 43 -3.59 -32.37 -20.42
CA ASN A 43 -3.37 -32.65 -18.99
C ASN A 43 -4.66 -32.62 -18.15
N GLY A 44 -5.84 -32.65 -18.80
CA GLY A 44 -7.14 -32.65 -18.11
C GLY A 44 -7.82 -31.29 -18.10
N GLN A 45 -8.62 -31.05 -17.05
CA GLN A 45 -9.37 -29.80 -16.91
C GLN A 45 -8.49 -28.70 -16.31
N CYS A 46 -8.46 -27.56 -16.97
CA CYS A 46 -7.75 -26.37 -16.50
C CYS A 46 -8.66 -25.15 -16.45
N ARG A 47 -8.28 -24.15 -15.67
CA ARG A 47 -8.92 -22.83 -15.63
C ARG A 47 -7.90 -21.76 -15.96
N LEU A 48 -8.19 -20.99 -16.97
CA LEU A 48 -7.36 -19.87 -17.44
C LEU A 48 -8.02 -18.56 -16.99
N LEU A 49 -7.29 -17.74 -16.23
CA LEU A 49 -7.67 -16.38 -15.88
C LEU A 49 -7.02 -15.41 -16.88
N LEU A 50 -7.85 -14.56 -17.47
CA LEU A 50 -7.41 -13.41 -18.29
C LEU A 50 -7.88 -12.14 -17.58
N SER A 51 -6.98 -11.27 -17.17
CA SER A 51 -7.29 -9.99 -16.53
C SER A 51 -6.75 -8.84 -17.35
N ALA A 52 -7.64 -8.00 -17.87
CA ALA A 52 -7.31 -6.75 -18.53
C ALA A 52 -7.27 -5.56 -17.54
N SER A 53 -7.09 -5.80 -16.24
CA SER A 53 -7.01 -4.76 -15.22
C SER A 53 -5.93 -3.74 -15.55
N ALA A 54 -6.24 -2.45 -15.36
CA ALA A 54 -5.29 -1.37 -15.64
C ALA A 54 -4.06 -1.40 -14.74
N SER A 55 -4.21 -1.90 -13.52
CA SER A 55 -3.15 -2.00 -12.52
C SER A 55 -2.43 -3.36 -12.53
N LEU A 56 -3.16 -4.43 -12.86
CA LEU A 56 -2.68 -5.82 -12.78
C LEU A 56 -3.18 -6.64 -13.98
N PRO A 57 -2.68 -6.37 -15.20
CA PRO A 57 -2.99 -7.22 -16.35
C PRO A 57 -2.27 -8.56 -16.20
N LEU A 58 -3.00 -9.66 -16.31
CA LEU A 58 -2.51 -11.01 -16.03
C LEU A 58 -3.11 -12.05 -16.95
N ILE A 59 -2.32 -13.09 -17.21
CA ILE A 59 -2.77 -14.34 -17.82
C ILE A 59 -2.06 -15.49 -17.11
N TYR A 60 -2.81 -16.43 -16.51
CA TYR A 60 -2.26 -17.62 -15.87
C TYR A 60 -3.33 -18.68 -15.59
N PHE A 61 -2.90 -19.92 -15.38
CA PHE A 61 -3.78 -20.97 -14.88
C PHE A 61 -3.99 -20.86 -13.37
N THR A 62 -5.22 -21.10 -12.92
CA THR A 62 -5.60 -21.06 -11.50
C THR A 62 -6.46 -22.24 -11.09
N SER A 63 -6.26 -22.71 -9.87
CA SER A 63 -7.17 -23.65 -9.23
C SER A 63 -8.41 -22.96 -8.62
N LYS A 64 -8.31 -21.64 -8.38
CA LYS A 64 -9.33 -20.85 -7.67
C LYS A 64 -10.54 -20.59 -8.56
N ASN A 65 -11.72 -20.74 -7.97
CA ASN A 65 -12.97 -20.35 -8.62
C ASN A 65 -13.42 -18.99 -8.09
N LYS A 66 -13.74 -18.06 -9.00
CA LYS A 66 -14.29 -16.76 -8.63
C LYS A 66 -15.80 -16.77 -8.80
N PRO A 67 -16.58 -16.21 -7.84
CA PRO A 67 -18.03 -16.06 -8.00
C PRO A 67 -18.31 -15.14 -9.19
N SER A 68 -19.24 -15.55 -10.04
CA SER A 68 -19.68 -14.76 -11.19
C SER A 68 -20.96 -13.98 -10.85
N PRO A 69 -21.21 -12.83 -11.47
CA PRO A 69 -22.46 -12.10 -11.32
C PRO A 69 -23.64 -12.95 -11.80
N MET A 70 -24.84 -12.74 -11.22
CA MET A 70 -26.05 -13.48 -11.59
C MET A 70 -26.42 -13.31 -13.07
N THR A 71 -26.18 -12.14 -13.63
CA THR A 71 -26.36 -11.84 -15.06
C THR A 71 -24.99 -11.66 -15.70
N ALA A 72 -24.70 -12.49 -16.71
CA ALA A 72 -23.41 -12.39 -17.42
C ALA A 72 -23.36 -11.11 -18.28
N PRO A 73 -22.24 -10.39 -18.31
CA PRO A 73 -22.05 -9.22 -19.20
C PRO A 73 -22.15 -9.60 -20.69
N ASN A 74 -22.49 -8.64 -21.54
CA ASN A 74 -22.71 -8.85 -22.97
C ASN A 74 -21.49 -9.49 -23.66
N PHE A 75 -20.28 -9.05 -23.36
CA PHE A 75 -19.06 -9.65 -23.91
C PHE A 75 -18.92 -11.13 -23.57
N CYS A 76 -19.21 -11.50 -22.32
CA CYS A 76 -19.21 -12.91 -21.90
C CYS A 76 -20.28 -13.73 -22.65
N MET A 77 -21.46 -13.17 -22.85
CA MET A 77 -22.54 -13.84 -23.59
C MET A 77 -22.19 -14.04 -25.06
N LEU A 78 -21.54 -13.05 -25.68
CA LEU A 78 -21.03 -13.14 -27.05
C LEU A 78 -19.99 -14.28 -27.17
N LEU A 79 -19.00 -14.30 -26.25
CA LEU A 79 -18.00 -15.37 -26.25
C LEU A 79 -18.63 -16.76 -26.07
N ARG A 80 -19.61 -16.90 -25.14
CA ARG A 80 -20.32 -18.18 -24.95
C ARG A 80 -21.04 -18.64 -26.23
N LYS A 81 -21.65 -17.72 -26.95
CA LYS A 81 -22.34 -18.00 -28.20
C LYS A 81 -21.38 -18.52 -29.29
N HIS A 82 -20.22 -17.90 -29.43
CA HIS A 82 -19.32 -18.15 -30.55
C HIS A 82 -18.20 -19.15 -30.26
N ILE A 83 -17.68 -19.19 -29.02
CA ILE A 83 -16.53 -20.03 -28.65
C ILE A 83 -16.76 -20.93 -27.44
N GLY A 84 -18.04 -21.10 -27.00
CA GLY A 84 -18.40 -21.99 -25.90
C GLY A 84 -18.32 -23.46 -26.33
N SER A 85 -17.27 -24.06 -26.58
CA SER A 85 -16.90 -25.44 -27.01
C SER A 85 -15.90 -25.41 -28.16
N ALA A 86 -15.35 -24.22 -28.50
CA ALA A 86 -14.34 -24.09 -29.55
C ALA A 86 -13.08 -24.87 -29.19
N ARG A 87 -12.47 -25.43 -30.22
CA ARG A 87 -11.15 -26.07 -30.14
C ARG A 87 -10.07 -24.99 -30.25
N VAL A 88 -9.07 -25.04 -29.38
CA VAL A 88 -7.85 -24.23 -29.50
C VAL A 88 -6.97 -24.87 -30.56
N SER A 89 -6.78 -24.20 -31.70
CA SER A 89 -5.96 -24.70 -32.81
C SER A 89 -4.53 -24.18 -32.76
N ASP A 90 -4.32 -23.00 -32.20
CA ASP A 90 -2.98 -22.41 -32.00
C ASP A 90 -3.02 -21.36 -30.88
N ILE A 91 -1.86 -21.12 -30.25
CA ILE A 91 -1.65 -20.06 -29.26
C ILE A 91 -0.33 -19.38 -29.57
N ARG A 92 -0.34 -18.10 -29.89
CA ARG A 92 0.88 -17.41 -30.33
C ARG A 92 1.08 -16.05 -29.69
N GLN A 93 2.34 -15.69 -29.57
CA GLN A 93 2.81 -14.35 -29.25
C GLN A 93 3.40 -13.74 -30.53
N PRO A 94 2.90 -12.60 -31.05
CA PRO A 94 3.50 -11.95 -32.22
C PRO A 94 4.86 -11.34 -31.87
N GLY A 95 5.96 -11.90 -32.36
CA GLY A 95 7.31 -11.51 -31.96
C GLY A 95 7.47 -11.59 -30.45
N MET A 96 8.02 -10.55 -29.84
CA MET A 96 8.12 -10.41 -28.38
C MET A 96 7.12 -9.37 -27.82
N GLU A 97 6.00 -9.15 -28.53
CA GLU A 97 4.96 -8.24 -28.09
C GLU A 97 4.23 -8.75 -26.83
N ARG A 98 3.66 -7.84 -26.04
CA ARG A 98 2.86 -8.20 -24.87
C ARG A 98 1.42 -8.53 -25.24
N VAL A 99 1.29 -9.48 -26.17
CA VAL A 99 0.03 -9.93 -26.75
C VAL A 99 0.03 -11.45 -26.84
N VAL A 100 -1.07 -12.08 -26.42
CA VAL A 100 -1.31 -13.51 -26.61
C VAL A 100 -2.55 -13.67 -27.48
N MET A 101 -2.43 -14.45 -28.55
CA MET A 101 -3.52 -14.74 -29.46
C MET A 101 -3.90 -16.22 -29.39
N PHE A 102 -5.19 -16.50 -29.16
CA PHE A 102 -5.75 -17.85 -29.20
C PHE A 102 -6.52 -18.01 -30.51
N GLU A 103 -6.05 -18.88 -31.39
CA GLU A 103 -6.80 -19.28 -32.58
C GLU A 103 -7.80 -20.39 -32.23
N LEU A 104 -9.06 -20.17 -32.57
CA LEU A 104 -10.17 -20.99 -32.09
C LEU A 104 -10.98 -21.50 -33.29
N GLU A 105 -11.18 -22.80 -33.36
CA GLU A 105 -12.01 -23.44 -34.35
C GLU A 105 -13.36 -23.86 -33.71
N HIS A 106 -14.45 -23.49 -34.34
CA HIS A 106 -15.79 -23.87 -33.93
C HIS A 106 -16.70 -24.10 -35.15
N LEU A 107 -17.86 -24.67 -34.93
CA LEU A 107 -18.89 -24.77 -35.93
C LEU A 107 -19.86 -23.58 -35.83
N ASN A 108 -20.22 -22.97 -36.94
CA ASN A 108 -21.23 -21.91 -36.98
C ASN A 108 -22.67 -22.54 -36.78
N GLU A 109 -23.69 -21.70 -36.82
CA GLU A 109 -25.08 -22.11 -36.65
C GLU A 109 -25.56 -23.07 -37.78
N LEU A 110 -24.88 -23.06 -38.93
CA LEU A 110 -25.15 -23.96 -40.08
C LEU A 110 -24.31 -25.23 -40.05
N GLY A 111 -23.39 -25.37 -39.09
CA GLY A 111 -22.51 -26.54 -38.99
C GLY A 111 -21.18 -26.43 -39.76
N ASP A 112 -20.90 -25.27 -40.38
CA ASP A 112 -19.67 -25.07 -41.11
C ASP A 112 -18.50 -24.70 -40.16
N PRO A 113 -17.27 -25.18 -40.46
CA PRO A 113 -16.11 -24.80 -39.66
C PRO A 113 -15.77 -23.33 -39.81
N CYS A 114 -15.63 -22.64 -38.68
CA CYS A 114 -15.27 -21.23 -38.60
C CYS A 114 -14.06 -21.03 -37.70
N LYS A 115 -13.25 -20.03 -38.02
CA LYS A 115 -12.14 -19.60 -37.16
C LYS A 115 -12.43 -18.25 -36.49
N LYS A 116 -11.99 -18.11 -35.27
CA LYS A 116 -12.07 -16.89 -34.47
C LYS A 116 -10.75 -16.71 -33.72
N VAL A 117 -10.45 -15.48 -33.32
CA VAL A 117 -9.27 -15.17 -32.55
C VAL A 117 -9.67 -14.44 -31.28
N LEU A 118 -9.24 -14.97 -30.13
CA LEU A 118 -9.33 -14.26 -28.86
C LEU A 118 -7.95 -13.70 -28.52
N ILE A 119 -7.86 -12.41 -28.31
CA ILE A 119 -6.61 -11.68 -28.14
C ILE A 119 -6.56 -11.10 -26.74
N MET A 120 -5.48 -11.38 -26.02
CA MET A 120 -5.18 -10.79 -24.72
C MET A 120 -4.00 -9.83 -24.86
N GLU A 121 -4.23 -8.55 -24.58
CA GLU A 121 -3.21 -7.50 -24.55
C GLU A 121 -2.84 -7.15 -23.10
N LEU A 122 -1.54 -7.19 -22.79
CA LEU A 122 -0.99 -6.98 -21.45
C LEU A 122 -0.16 -5.68 -21.41
N MET A 123 -0.84 -4.54 -21.62
CA MET A 123 -0.22 -3.21 -21.82
C MET A 123 -0.55 -2.21 -20.69
N GLY A 124 -0.61 -2.67 -19.44
CA GLY A 124 -0.95 -1.84 -18.26
C GLY A 124 -2.35 -1.23 -18.41
N LYS A 125 -2.46 0.09 -18.32
CA LYS A 125 -3.76 0.79 -18.45
C LYS A 125 -4.45 0.59 -19.80
N HIS A 126 -3.72 0.18 -20.82
CA HIS A 126 -4.23 -0.10 -22.17
C HIS A 126 -4.50 -1.59 -22.41
N SER A 127 -4.39 -2.44 -21.39
CA SER A 127 -4.71 -3.85 -21.49
C SER A 127 -6.15 -4.08 -21.87
N ASN A 128 -6.39 -5.09 -22.74
CA ASN A 128 -7.71 -5.41 -23.25
C ASN A 128 -7.85 -6.90 -23.57
N ILE A 129 -9.08 -7.38 -23.68
CA ILE A 129 -9.40 -8.70 -24.22
C ILE A 129 -10.30 -8.45 -25.43
N ILE A 130 -9.84 -8.85 -26.61
CA ILE A 130 -10.46 -8.50 -27.88
C ILE A 130 -10.84 -9.79 -28.60
N PHE A 131 -12.03 -9.83 -29.19
CA PHE A 131 -12.53 -10.95 -29.93
C PHE A 131 -12.70 -10.59 -31.40
N CYS A 132 -12.01 -11.32 -32.29
CA CYS A 132 -11.98 -11.05 -33.71
C CYS A 132 -12.47 -12.25 -34.54
N ASP A 133 -12.87 -11.99 -35.77
CA ASP A 133 -13.05 -13.02 -36.79
C ASP A 133 -11.71 -13.47 -37.41
N ASP A 134 -11.76 -14.38 -38.37
CA ASP A 134 -10.62 -14.90 -39.11
C ASP A 134 -9.91 -13.86 -40.01
N LYS A 135 -10.59 -12.75 -40.29
CA LYS A 135 -10.04 -11.64 -41.11
C LYS A 135 -9.46 -10.51 -40.22
N GLY A 136 -9.44 -10.68 -38.91
CA GLY A 136 -8.96 -9.68 -37.97
C GLY A 136 -9.96 -8.55 -37.67
N MET A 137 -11.24 -8.68 -38.10
CA MET A 137 -12.25 -7.71 -37.75
C MET A 137 -12.73 -7.92 -36.32
N ILE A 138 -12.73 -6.87 -35.52
CA ILE A 138 -13.17 -6.89 -34.13
C ILE A 138 -14.68 -7.15 -34.08
N LEU A 139 -15.08 -8.24 -33.43
CA LEU A 139 -16.47 -8.58 -33.14
C LEU A 139 -16.93 -7.89 -31.85
N ASP A 140 -16.09 -7.88 -30.85
CA ASP A 140 -16.29 -7.14 -29.59
C ASP A 140 -15.01 -7.15 -28.74
N SER A 141 -15.03 -6.38 -27.64
CA SER A 141 -13.92 -6.35 -26.67
C SER A 141 -14.44 -6.12 -25.24
N ILE A 142 -13.65 -6.54 -24.24
CA ILE A 142 -14.02 -6.34 -22.83
C ILE A 142 -13.99 -4.85 -22.44
N LYS A 143 -13.15 -4.05 -23.15
CA LYS A 143 -13.09 -2.59 -23.02
C LYS A 143 -13.20 -1.95 -24.40
N HIS A 144 -14.24 -1.19 -24.59
CA HIS A 144 -14.40 -0.38 -25.81
C HIS A 144 -13.51 0.87 -25.74
N VAL A 145 -12.73 1.12 -26.79
CA VAL A 145 -11.84 2.29 -26.91
C VAL A 145 -12.26 3.08 -28.15
N SER A 146 -12.84 4.23 -27.92
CA SER A 146 -13.24 5.16 -29.00
C SER A 146 -12.11 6.13 -29.38
N SER A 147 -12.30 6.86 -30.48
CA SER A 147 -11.39 7.93 -30.95
C SER A 147 -11.19 9.05 -29.90
N HIS A 148 -12.15 9.27 -29.00
CA HIS A 148 -12.02 10.23 -27.91
C HIS A 148 -11.10 9.73 -26.77
N MET A 149 -10.94 8.41 -26.64
CA MET A 149 -10.12 7.78 -25.59
C MET A 149 -8.69 7.48 -26.05
N SER A 150 -8.46 7.29 -27.36
CA SER A 150 -7.16 6.97 -27.93
C SER A 150 -7.00 7.63 -29.30
N SER A 151 -5.89 8.31 -29.48
CA SER A 151 -5.47 8.85 -30.78
C SER A 151 -4.76 7.84 -31.67
N VAL A 152 -4.39 6.67 -31.12
CA VAL A 152 -3.59 5.66 -31.83
C VAL A 152 -4.46 4.67 -32.57
N ARG A 153 -5.51 4.15 -31.92
CA ARG A 153 -6.48 3.23 -32.55
C ARG A 153 -7.80 3.20 -31.80
N GLU A 154 -8.83 2.78 -32.49
CA GLU A 154 -10.12 2.43 -31.93
C GLU A 154 -10.20 0.92 -31.69
N VAL A 155 -10.82 0.48 -30.60
CA VAL A 155 -11.16 -0.92 -30.32
C VAL A 155 -12.68 -1.00 -30.15
N LEU A 156 -13.36 -1.14 -31.28
CA LEU A 156 -14.82 -1.17 -31.37
C LEU A 156 -15.25 -2.24 -32.38
N PRO A 157 -16.45 -2.81 -32.26
CA PRO A 157 -17.00 -3.73 -33.25
C PRO A 157 -16.95 -3.16 -34.67
N GLY A 158 -16.54 -3.97 -35.64
CA GLY A 158 -16.41 -3.59 -37.05
C GLY A 158 -15.14 -2.82 -37.42
N ARG A 159 -14.21 -2.63 -36.48
CA ARG A 159 -12.87 -2.11 -36.76
C ARG A 159 -11.88 -3.25 -36.95
N GLU A 160 -10.85 -3.01 -37.76
CA GLU A 160 -9.75 -3.96 -37.97
C GLU A 160 -8.80 -3.93 -36.76
N TYR A 161 -8.40 -5.11 -36.30
CA TYR A 161 -7.43 -5.26 -35.23
C TYR A 161 -6.00 -5.10 -35.76
N PHE A 162 -5.21 -4.29 -35.09
CA PHE A 162 -3.76 -4.21 -35.29
C PHE A 162 -3.03 -3.92 -33.98
N ILE A 163 -1.79 -4.36 -33.87
CA ILE A 163 -0.92 -4.03 -32.74
C ILE A 163 -0.32 -2.63 -32.99
N PRO A 164 -0.54 -1.64 -32.10
CA PRO A 164 -0.04 -0.29 -32.34
C PRO A 164 1.49 -0.26 -32.27
N LYS A 165 2.13 0.13 -33.36
CA LYS A 165 3.57 0.44 -33.38
C LYS A 165 3.76 1.86 -32.85
N THR A 166 3.95 1.99 -31.53
CA THR A 166 4.15 3.30 -30.88
C THR A 166 5.62 3.73 -30.83
N GLN A 167 6.53 2.80 -31.04
CA GLN A 167 7.98 2.99 -31.06
C GLN A 167 8.61 2.05 -32.09
N ASP A 168 9.61 2.55 -32.81
CA ASP A 168 10.43 1.70 -33.68
C ASP A 168 11.43 0.92 -32.82
N LYS A 169 11.01 -0.24 -32.36
CA LYS A 169 11.85 -1.18 -31.60
C LYS A 169 12.23 -2.36 -32.48
N LEU A 170 13.46 -2.81 -32.28
CA LEU A 170 13.96 -4.02 -32.96
C LEU A 170 13.32 -5.28 -32.33
N ASP A 171 13.17 -6.31 -33.17
CA ASP A 171 12.78 -7.63 -32.69
C ASP A 171 14.00 -8.31 -32.03
N PRO A 172 13.96 -8.60 -30.71
CA PRO A 172 15.09 -9.20 -30.01
C PRO A 172 15.44 -10.62 -30.49
N LEU A 173 14.53 -11.31 -31.18
CA LEU A 173 14.75 -12.67 -31.66
C LEU A 173 15.56 -12.70 -32.96
N THR A 174 15.49 -11.64 -33.78
CA THR A 174 16.07 -11.59 -35.14
C THR A 174 17.15 -10.52 -35.30
N VAL A 175 17.32 -9.60 -34.36
CA VAL A 175 18.28 -8.50 -34.45
C VAL A 175 19.70 -9.01 -34.61
N SER A 176 20.42 -8.46 -35.61
CA SER A 176 21.84 -8.75 -35.86
C SER A 176 22.75 -7.96 -34.92
N GLU A 177 24.02 -8.38 -34.81
CA GLU A 177 25.04 -7.68 -34.01
C GLU A 177 25.23 -6.24 -34.47
N GLU A 178 25.30 -6.04 -35.79
CA GLU A 178 25.48 -4.72 -36.40
C GLU A 178 24.30 -3.80 -36.07
N GLU A 179 23.05 -4.25 -36.26
CA GLU A 179 21.83 -3.49 -35.91
C GLU A 179 21.74 -3.20 -34.42
N PHE A 180 22.09 -4.16 -33.57
CA PHE A 180 22.11 -3.95 -32.12
C PHE A 180 23.12 -2.87 -31.75
N CYS A 181 24.35 -2.95 -32.23
CA CYS A 181 25.38 -1.96 -31.95
C CYS A 181 25.00 -0.56 -32.46
N ASP A 182 24.39 -0.46 -33.62
CA ASP A 182 24.01 0.81 -34.23
C ASP A 182 22.81 1.46 -33.53
N VAL A 183 21.82 0.68 -33.13
CA VAL A 183 20.59 1.22 -32.52
C VAL A 183 20.69 1.31 -31.02
N VAL A 184 21.24 0.31 -30.32
CA VAL A 184 21.29 0.27 -28.84
C VAL A 184 22.49 1.06 -28.33
N CYS A 185 23.70 0.77 -28.81
CA CYS A 185 24.92 1.33 -28.24
C CYS A 185 25.18 2.79 -28.63
N ARG A 186 24.48 3.32 -29.65
CA ARG A 186 24.59 4.74 -30.04
C ARG A 186 23.53 5.64 -29.40
N LYS A 187 22.59 5.09 -28.60
CA LYS A 187 21.58 5.93 -27.93
C LYS A 187 22.19 6.87 -26.91
N PRO A 188 21.71 8.14 -26.84
CA PRO A 188 22.20 9.13 -25.85
C PRO A 188 21.51 8.91 -24.47
N CYS A 189 21.68 7.73 -23.89
CA CYS A 189 21.17 7.38 -22.57
C CYS A 189 22.05 6.29 -21.95
N ASN A 190 21.74 5.86 -20.74
CA ASN A 190 22.46 4.78 -20.07
C ASN A 190 22.20 3.43 -20.76
N VAL A 191 23.13 2.48 -20.57
CA VAL A 191 23.13 1.17 -21.24
C VAL A 191 21.83 0.40 -20.98
N SER A 192 21.42 0.27 -19.73
CA SER A 192 20.18 -0.43 -19.38
C SER A 192 18.97 0.17 -20.11
N LYS A 193 18.83 1.52 -20.11
CA LYS A 193 17.76 2.21 -20.83
C LYS A 193 17.86 2.04 -22.33
N ALA A 194 19.06 2.07 -22.89
CA ALA A 194 19.27 1.85 -24.33
C ALA A 194 18.75 0.47 -24.74
N VAL A 195 19.04 -0.58 -23.96
CA VAL A 195 18.58 -1.96 -24.21
C VAL A 195 17.05 -2.02 -24.21
N TYR A 196 16.37 -1.71 -23.06
CA TYR A 196 14.91 -1.91 -23.00
C TYR A 196 14.09 -0.94 -23.85
N SER A 197 14.65 0.22 -24.20
CA SER A 197 13.95 1.17 -25.07
C SER A 197 14.13 0.91 -26.55
N SER A 198 15.07 0.05 -26.94
CA SER A 198 15.34 -0.30 -28.34
C SER A 198 14.80 -1.66 -28.74
N LEU A 199 14.56 -2.55 -27.81
CA LEU A 199 14.16 -3.93 -28.04
C LEU A 199 12.73 -4.18 -27.56
N THR A 200 11.93 -4.85 -28.39
CA THR A 200 10.54 -5.19 -28.06
C THR A 200 10.51 -6.26 -26.96
N GLY A 201 9.61 -6.09 -25.98
CA GLY A 201 9.37 -7.10 -24.94
C GLY A 201 10.45 -7.22 -23.87
N ILE A 202 11.50 -6.42 -23.90
CA ILE A 202 12.53 -6.37 -22.85
C ILE A 202 12.11 -5.35 -21.77
N SER A 203 12.07 -5.80 -20.51
CA SER A 203 11.81 -4.94 -19.36
C SER A 203 13.07 -4.29 -18.81
N PRO A 204 12.95 -3.20 -18.02
CA PRO A 204 14.11 -2.60 -17.34
C PRO A 204 14.89 -3.60 -16.50
N VAL A 205 14.20 -4.48 -15.77
CA VAL A 205 14.84 -5.49 -14.90
C VAL A 205 15.66 -6.49 -15.70
N VAL A 206 15.13 -6.93 -16.85
CA VAL A 206 15.87 -7.81 -17.77
C VAL A 206 17.06 -7.09 -18.39
N ALA A 207 16.92 -5.81 -18.76
CA ALA A 207 18.03 -5.02 -19.28
C ALA A 207 19.16 -4.85 -18.25
N GLU A 208 18.83 -4.64 -16.99
CA GLU A 208 19.81 -4.60 -15.89
C GLU A 208 20.49 -5.94 -15.69
N GLU A 209 19.75 -7.04 -15.76
CA GLU A 209 20.32 -8.39 -15.70
C GLU A 209 21.29 -8.67 -16.86
N ILE A 210 20.96 -8.23 -18.08
CA ILE A 210 21.86 -8.35 -19.24
C ILE A 210 23.15 -7.56 -19.00
N CYS A 211 23.05 -6.32 -18.52
CA CYS A 211 24.21 -5.50 -18.17
C CYS A 211 25.06 -6.16 -17.09
N PHE A 212 24.43 -6.67 -16.03
CA PHE A 212 25.11 -7.36 -14.92
C PHE A 212 25.86 -8.60 -15.40
N ARG A 213 25.23 -9.45 -16.22
CA ARG A 213 25.87 -10.65 -16.81
C ARG A 213 27.00 -10.30 -17.76
N ALA A 214 26.91 -9.15 -18.42
CA ALA A 214 27.99 -8.63 -19.26
C ALA A 214 29.10 -7.92 -18.44
N SER A 215 28.98 -7.84 -17.12
CA SER A 215 29.89 -7.08 -16.24
C SER A 215 30.02 -5.59 -16.66
N ILE A 216 28.92 -5.01 -17.13
CA ILE A 216 28.79 -3.60 -17.52
C ILE A 216 27.88 -2.90 -16.52
N ASP A 217 28.27 -1.72 -16.04
CA ASP A 217 27.37 -0.89 -15.24
C ASP A 217 26.22 -0.37 -16.12
N GLY A 218 24.98 -0.80 -15.82
CA GLY A 218 23.81 -0.37 -16.57
C GLY A 218 23.55 1.14 -16.51
N SER A 219 24.16 1.88 -15.58
CA SER A 219 24.09 3.33 -15.45
C SER A 219 25.09 4.09 -16.35
N ASP A 220 26.09 3.41 -16.90
CA ASP A 220 27.07 4.01 -17.83
C ASP A 220 26.39 4.50 -19.11
N ALA A 221 26.97 5.50 -19.76
CA ALA A 221 26.47 5.99 -21.05
C ALA A 221 26.69 4.93 -22.14
N ALA A 222 25.63 4.55 -22.88
CA ALA A 222 25.73 3.54 -23.93
C ALA A 222 26.76 3.90 -25.00
N GLN A 223 26.93 5.17 -25.30
CA GLN A 223 27.93 5.68 -26.27
C GLN A 223 29.38 5.57 -25.79
N SER A 224 29.62 5.44 -24.48
CA SER A 224 30.98 5.32 -23.94
C SER A 224 31.56 3.90 -24.00
N LEU A 225 30.75 2.91 -24.36
CA LEU A 225 31.20 1.53 -24.51
C LEU A 225 32.21 1.43 -25.67
N ASP A 226 33.33 0.79 -25.41
CA ASP A 226 34.26 0.42 -26.47
C ASP A 226 33.71 -0.74 -27.34
N GLU A 227 34.40 -1.05 -28.43
CA GLU A 227 33.96 -2.08 -29.38
C GLU A 227 33.84 -3.47 -28.71
N ALA A 228 34.80 -3.81 -27.87
CA ALA A 228 34.80 -5.10 -27.16
C ALA A 228 33.61 -5.23 -26.19
N ALA A 229 33.31 -4.17 -25.43
CA ALA A 229 32.17 -4.15 -24.54
C ALA A 229 30.82 -4.23 -25.27
N ARG A 230 30.70 -3.57 -26.46
CA ARG A 230 29.48 -3.64 -27.29
C ARG A 230 29.24 -5.06 -27.81
N VAL A 231 30.25 -5.69 -28.35
CA VAL A 231 30.18 -7.07 -28.84
C VAL A 231 29.86 -8.04 -27.69
N HIS A 232 30.50 -7.85 -26.54
CA HIS A 232 30.23 -8.68 -25.36
C HIS A 232 28.80 -8.50 -24.81
N LEU A 233 28.29 -7.27 -24.80
CA LEU A 233 26.90 -6.98 -24.43
C LEU A 233 25.91 -7.69 -25.36
N TYR A 234 26.17 -7.61 -26.70
CA TYR A 234 25.34 -8.30 -27.70
C TYR A 234 25.35 -9.82 -27.51
N HIS A 235 26.51 -10.45 -27.34
CA HIS A 235 26.59 -11.89 -27.15
C HIS A 235 25.95 -12.34 -25.80
N THR A 236 26.02 -11.52 -24.78
CA THR A 236 25.33 -11.80 -23.49
C THR A 236 23.81 -11.70 -23.64
N PHE A 237 23.34 -10.67 -24.34
CA PHE A 237 21.93 -10.53 -24.70
C PHE A 237 21.47 -11.70 -25.59
N ARG A 238 22.23 -12.07 -26.63
CA ARG A 238 21.86 -13.15 -27.57
C ARG A 238 21.73 -14.48 -26.85
N ARG A 239 22.64 -14.83 -25.95
CA ARG A 239 22.55 -16.05 -25.14
C ARG A 239 21.25 -16.12 -24.34
N LEU A 240 20.80 -15.01 -23.77
CA LEU A 240 19.52 -14.97 -23.07
C LEU A 240 18.34 -15.17 -24.04
N MET A 241 18.40 -14.59 -25.22
CA MET A 241 17.36 -14.79 -26.25
C MET A 241 17.35 -16.22 -26.80
N ASP A 242 18.49 -16.86 -26.93
CA ASP A 242 18.58 -18.26 -27.32
C ASP A 242 17.90 -19.18 -26.29
N GLN A 243 18.08 -18.94 -24.99
CA GLN A 243 17.32 -19.65 -23.93
C GLN A 243 15.80 -19.45 -24.08
N VAL A 244 15.35 -18.24 -24.44
CA VAL A 244 13.92 -17.97 -24.69
C VAL A 244 13.41 -18.76 -25.90
N VAL A 245 14.15 -18.83 -26.97
CA VAL A 245 13.79 -19.59 -28.18
C VAL A 245 13.76 -21.10 -27.91
N GLU A 246 14.73 -21.63 -27.20
CA GLU A 246 14.79 -23.03 -26.76
C GLU A 246 13.71 -23.38 -25.76
N GLY A 247 13.16 -22.34 -25.08
CA GLY A 247 12.17 -22.48 -24.05
C GLY A 247 12.75 -23.05 -22.74
N ASP A 248 14.00 -22.75 -22.49
CA ASP A 248 14.65 -23.08 -21.22
C ASP A 248 14.27 -22.03 -20.16
N PHE A 249 13.14 -22.28 -19.48
CA PHE A 249 12.59 -21.39 -18.49
C PHE A 249 12.66 -22.00 -17.10
N SER A 250 13.09 -21.18 -16.11
CA SER A 250 13.07 -21.49 -14.68
C SER A 250 12.28 -20.40 -13.92
N PRO A 251 10.94 -20.55 -13.82
CA PRO A 251 10.11 -19.57 -13.13
C PRO A 251 10.52 -19.43 -11.66
N ASN A 252 10.80 -18.21 -11.21
CA ASN A 252 11.24 -17.97 -9.84
C ASN A 252 10.78 -16.60 -9.33
N ILE A 253 10.72 -16.48 -7.99
CA ILE A 253 10.46 -15.21 -7.30
C ILE A 253 11.67 -14.89 -6.45
N VAL A 254 12.16 -13.66 -6.56
CA VAL A 254 13.22 -13.11 -5.73
C VAL A 254 12.59 -12.45 -4.51
N TYR A 255 13.02 -12.85 -3.32
CA TYR A 255 12.55 -12.36 -2.04
C TYR A 255 13.65 -11.57 -1.32
N ARG A 256 13.24 -10.56 -0.56
CA ARG A 256 14.04 -9.90 0.47
C ARG A 256 13.40 -10.20 1.83
N GLY A 257 13.98 -11.12 2.62
CA GLY A 257 13.25 -11.73 3.72
C GLY A 257 12.00 -12.45 3.18
N ASP A 258 10.82 -12.15 3.71
CA ASP A 258 9.54 -12.74 3.25
C ASP A 258 8.82 -11.89 2.19
N GLU A 259 9.38 -10.74 1.82
CA GLU A 259 8.76 -9.83 0.87
C GLU A 259 9.15 -10.18 -0.58
N PRO A 260 8.20 -10.51 -1.49
CA PRO A 260 8.49 -10.75 -2.89
C PRO A 260 8.82 -9.42 -3.58
N VAL A 261 10.05 -9.32 -4.08
CA VAL A 261 10.58 -8.11 -4.72
C VAL A 261 10.33 -8.14 -6.23
N GLU A 262 10.76 -9.23 -6.89
CA GLU A 262 10.65 -9.39 -8.33
C GLU A 262 10.39 -10.87 -8.67
N TYR A 263 9.91 -11.10 -9.90
CA TYR A 263 9.79 -12.45 -10.47
C TYR A 263 10.42 -12.50 -11.85
N GLY A 264 10.83 -13.68 -12.27
CA GLY A 264 11.39 -13.93 -13.59
C GLY A 264 11.20 -15.36 -14.06
N VAL A 265 11.50 -15.60 -15.31
CA VAL A 265 11.44 -16.92 -15.91
C VAL A 265 12.83 -17.48 -16.22
N PHE A 266 13.84 -16.87 -15.67
CA PHE A 266 15.23 -17.32 -15.61
C PHE A 266 15.85 -16.84 -14.28
N ALA A 267 16.93 -17.49 -13.82
CA ALA A 267 17.60 -17.11 -12.59
C ALA A 267 18.27 -15.73 -12.72
N PHE A 268 17.93 -14.80 -11.82
CA PHE A 268 18.57 -13.50 -11.73
C PHE A 268 19.91 -13.59 -11.00
N GLN A 269 20.96 -12.95 -11.53
CA GLN A 269 22.31 -12.88 -10.95
C GLN A 269 22.60 -11.50 -10.34
N GLN A 270 21.85 -10.47 -10.69
CA GLN A 270 22.05 -9.08 -10.26
C GLN A 270 21.73 -8.84 -8.77
N TYR A 271 21.00 -9.74 -8.11
CA TYR A 271 20.59 -9.56 -6.72
C TYR A 271 21.68 -10.06 -5.76
N GLY A 272 22.03 -9.22 -4.76
CA GLY A 272 23.04 -9.52 -3.76
C GLY A 272 22.61 -10.58 -2.73
N PRO A 273 23.50 -10.90 -1.76
CA PRO A 273 23.29 -11.99 -0.80
C PRO A 273 22.14 -11.77 0.19
N GLU A 274 21.62 -10.55 0.30
CA GLU A 274 20.43 -10.22 1.10
C GLU A 274 19.11 -10.68 0.46
N TYR A 275 19.17 -11.16 -0.79
CA TYR A 275 18.03 -11.72 -1.52
C TYR A 275 18.18 -13.23 -1.65
N HIS A 276 17.05 -13.92 -1.73
CA HIS A 276 17.02 -15.34 -2.09
C HIS A 276 15.95 -15.58 -3.15
N SER A 277 16.19 -16.58 -4.00
CA SER A 277 15.28 -16.95 -5.07
C SER A 277 14.58 -18.26 -4.74
N VAL A 278 13.28 -18.34 -5.00
CA VAL A 278 12.47 -19.56 -4.87
C VAL A 278 11.96 -19.93 -6.25
N GLU A 279 12.25 -21.14 -6.70
CA GLU A 279 11.81 -21.68 -7.98
C GLU A 279 10.41 -22.28 -7.90
N PHE A 280 9.68 -22.27 -9.03
CA PHE A 280 8.33 -22.78 -9.17
C PHE A 280 8.25 -23.73 -10.34
N GLU A 281 7.35 -24.71 -10.24
CA GLU A 281 7.15 -25.73 -11.30
C GLU A 281 6.52 -25.13 -12.58
N SER A 282 5.81 -24.00 -12.47
CA SER A 282 5.15 -23.34 -13.59
C SER A 282 5.12 -21.82 -13.46
N VAL A 283 5.03 -21.14 -14.59
CA VAL A 283 4.85 -19.67 -14.66
C VAL A 283 3.55 -19.27 -13.97
N SER A 284 2.48 -20.05 -14.13
CA SER A 284 1.19 -19.79 -13.49
C SER A 284 1.27 -19.84 -11.97
N GLN A 285 1.96 -20.83 -11.40
CA GLN A 285 2.14 -20.93 -9.95
C GLN A 285 2.98 -19.78 -9.41
N MET A 286 4.06 -19.42 -10.09
CA MET A 286 4.89 -18.26 -9.77
C MET A 286 4.05 -16.97 -9.76
N LEU A 287 3.28 -16.71 -10.84
CA LEU A 287 2.46 -15.51 -10.97
C LEU A 287 1.34 -15.48 -9.92
N GLU A 288 0.65 -16.60 -9.71
CA GLU A 288 -0.41 -16.68 -8.70
C GLU A 288 0.14 -16.38 -7.31
N THR A 289 1.31 -16.91 -6.94
CA THR A 289 1.96 -16.68 -5.65
C THR A 289 2.41 -15.23 -5.49
N TYR A 290 3.13 -14.69 -6.48
CA TYR A 290 3.60 -13.32 -6.45
C TYR A 290 2.48 -12.29 -6.35
N TYR A 291 1.45 -12.46 -7.20
CA TYR A 291 0.34 -11.51 -7.22
C TYR A 291 -0.70 -11.75 -6.13
N ALA A 292 -0.82 -12.95 -5.55
CA ALA A 292 -1.65 -13.17 -4.38
C ALA A 292 -1.22 -12.28 -3.22
N THR A 293 0.08 -12.22 -2.96
CA THR A 293 0.67 -11.34 -1.93
C THR A 293 0.50 -9.86 -2.29
N LYS A 294 0.89 -9.46 -3.50
CA LYS A 294 0.77 -8.06 -3.96
C LYS A 294 -0.67 -7.60 -4.16
N ASN A 295 -1.56 -8.45 -4.65
CA ASN A 295 -2.96 -8.10 -4.87
C ASN A 295 -3.69 -7.86 -3.54
N THR A 296 -3.38 -8.65 -2.52
CA THR A 296 -3.91 -8.45 -1.18
C THR A 296 -3.45 -7.08 -0.64
N LEU A 297 -2.17 -6.76 -0.71
CA LEU A 297 -1.62 -5.47 -0.27
C LEU A 297 -2.18 -4.29 -1.08
N THR A 298 -2.20 -4.39 -2.41
CA THR A 298 -2.71 -3.32 -3.30
C THR A 298 -4.21 -3.09 -3.07
N ARG A 299 -5.00 -4.15 -2.91
CA ARG A 299 -6.43 -4.08 -2.64
C ARG A 299 -6.73 -3.49 -1.27
N ILE A 300 -5.93 -3.84 -0.26
CA ILE A 300 -5.98 -3.25 1.07
C ILE A 300 -5.60 -1.77 0.98
N HIS A 301 -4.54 -1.42 0.27
CA HIS A 301 -4.14 -0.03 0.07
C HIS A 301 -5.22 0.79 -0.65
N GLN A 302 -5.84 0.28 -1.71
CA GLN A 302 -6.94 0.95 -2.41
C GLN A 302 -8.17 1.12 -1.51
N LYS A 303 -8.59 0.05 -0.81
CA LYS A 303 -9.73 0.11 0.13
C LYS A 303 -9.45 0.98 1.35
N SER A 304 -8.19 1.09 1.78
CA SER A 304 -7.79 1.96 2.89
C SER A 304 -7.60 3.41 2.49
N SER A 305 -7.50 3.74 1.20
CA SER A 305 -7.20 5.11 0.72
C SER A 305 -8.19 6.15 1.22
N ASP A 306 -9.50 5.83 1.22
CA ASP A 306 -10.54 6.71 1.73
C ASP A 306 -10.44 6.87 3.25
N LEU A 307 -10.18 5.79 3.98
CA LEU A 307 -9.99 5.84 5.44
C LEU A 307 -8.74 6.67 5.78
N ARG A 308 -7.63 6.47 5.06
CA ARG A 308 -6.41 7.25 5.22
C ARG A 308 -6.64 8.73 4.98
N ARG A 309 -7.38 9.10 3.93
CA ARG A 309 -7.74 10.50 3.64
C ARG A 309 -8.57 11.12 4.76
N ILE A 310 -9.54 10.39 5.31
CA ILE A 310 -10.36 10.86 6.44
C ILE A 310 -9.48 11.12 7.67
N VAL A 311 -8.62 10.15 8.04
CA VAL A 311 -7.71 10.27 9.18
C VAL A 311 -6.72 11.42 8.98
N GLN A 312 -6.11 11.53 7.82
CA GLN A 312 -5.15 12.60 7.52
C GLN A 312 -5.80 13.99 7.60
N THR A 313 -7.00 14.15 7.01
CA THR A 313 -7.75 15.41 7.08
C THR A 313 -8.10 15.77 8.53
N ALA A 314 -8.51 14.79 9.34
CA ALA A 314 -8.81 15.00 10.76
C ALA A 314 -7.54 15.37 11.55
N LEU A 315 -6.41 14.71 11.30
CA LEU A 315 -5.11 15.04 11.91
C LEU A 315 -4.68 16.47 11.60
N GLU A 316 -4.73 16.89 10.35
CA GLU A 316 -4.35 18.25 9.93
C GLU A 316 -5.25 19.30 10.59
N ARG A 317 -6.56 19.05 10.66
CA ARG A 317 -7.50 19.94 11.33
C ARG A 317 -7.20 20.06 12.82
N ASN A 318 -6.96 18.95 13.53
CA ASN A 318 -6.67 18.97 14.95
C ASN A 318 -5.30 19.58 15.28
N ARG A 319 -4.28 19.36 14.44
CA ARG A 319 -2.96 20.01 14.57
C ARG A 319 -3.05 21.53 14.41
N LYS A 320 -3.82 22.01 13.42
CA LYS A 320 -4.10 23.45 13.26
C LYS A 320 -4.84 24.01 14.47
N LYS A 321 -5.87 23.30 14.97
CA LYS A 321 -6.61 23.68 16.17
C LYS A 321 -5.69 23.79 17.38
N LEU A 322 -4.84 22.80 17.62
CA LEU A 322 -3.86 22.79 18.72
C LEU A 322 -2.91 24.00 18.63
N SER A 323 -2.35 24.28 17.47
CA SER A 323 -1.47 25.43 17.26
C SER A 323 -2.14 26.77 17.58
N LEU A 324 -3.42 26.95 17.21
CA LEU A 324 -4.19 28.13 17.56
C LEU A 324 -4.47 28.22 19.07
N GLN A 325 -4.84 27.12 19.71
CA GLN A 325 -5.09 27.04 21.15
C GLN A 325 -3.80 27.36 21.95
N GLU A 326 -2.64 26.82 21.53
CA GLU A 326 -1.35 27.09 22.17
C GLU A 326 -0.93 28.54 22.00
N LYS A 327 -1.23 29.17 20.84
CA LYS A 327 -1.01 30.61 20.64
C LYS A 327 -1.90 31.44 21.54
N GLN A 328 -3.19 31.10 21.65
CA GLN A 328 -4.11 31.79 22.56
C GLN A 328 -3.71 31.59 24.04
N MET A 329 -3.22 30.41 24.41
CA MET A 329 -2.69 30.13 25.76
C MET A 329 -1.51 31.06 26.10
N LYS A 330 -0.59 31.28 25.16
CA LYS A 330 0.53 32.25 25.36
C LYS A 330 0.02 33.68 25.59
N ASP A 331 -1.09 34.05 24.93
CA ASP A 331 -1.66 35.40 25.12
C ASP A 331 -2.31 35.55 26.50
N THR A 332 -2.75 34.47 27.16
CA THR A 332 -3.30 34.53 28.53
C THR A 332 -2.27 34.89 29.60
N ALA A 333 -0.97 34.68 29.31
CA ALA A 333 0.12 35.09 30.21
C ALA A 333 0.10 36.61 30.55
N LYS A 334 -0.53 37.42 29.69
CA LYS A 334 -0.75 38.85 29.91
C LYS A 334 -1.67 39.15 31.10
N LYS A 335 -2.39 38.13 31.65
CA LYS A 335 -3.30 38.28 32.76
C LYS A 335 -2.62 38.86 33.99
N GLU A 336 -1.39 38.43 34.32
CA GLU A 336 -0.65 38.91 35.50
C GLU A 336 -0.37 40.42 35.38
N LYS A 337 -0.06 40.91 34.19
CA LYS A 337 0.08 42.34 33.96
C LYS A 337 -1.18 43.14 34.31
N TYR A 338 -2.34 42.64 33.89
CA TYR A 338 -3.62 43.30 34.15
C TYR A 338 -4.01 43.22 35.64
N LYS A 339 -3.67 42.13 36.32
CA LYS A 339 -3.82 42.00 37.75
C LYS A 339 -3.02 43.08 38.48
N VAL A 340 -1.72 43.17 38.17
CA VAL A 340 -0.82 44.19 38.78
C VAL A 340 -1.31 45.61 38.49
N TYR A 341 -1.77 45.89 37.28
CA TYR A 341 -2.31 47.22 36.93
C TYR A 341 -3.55 47.54 37.77
N GLY A 342 -4.49 46.64 37.94
CA GLY A 342 -5.68 46.80 38.78
C GLY A 342 -5.33 47.05 40.24
N GLU A 343 -4.39 46.23 40.79
CA GLU A 343 -3.93 46.38 42.19
C GLU A 343 -3.23 47.69 42.45
N LEU A 344 -2.32 48.12 41.57
CA LEU A 344 -1.58 49.39 41.72
C LEU A 344 -2.50 50.61 41.62
N ILE A 345 -3.51 50.58 40.72
CA ILE A 345 -4.51 51.66 40.65
C ILE A 345 -5.33 51.69 41.94
N ASN A 346 -5.75 50.56 42.50
CA ASN A 346 -6.47 50.52 43.76
C ASN A 346 -5.63 51.00 44.94
N THR A 347 -4.33 50.70 44.96
CA THR A 347 -3.43 51.05 46.06
C THR A 347 -3.01 52.50 46.06
N TYR A 348 -2.67 53.04 44.88
CA TYR A 348 -2.06 54.38 44.75
C TYR A 348 -2.90 55.37 43.92
N GLY A 349 -4.05 54.91 43.35
CA GLY A 349 -4.86 55.73 42.44
C GLY A 349 -5.81 56.73 43.15
N TYR A 350 -5.91 56.74 44.48
CA TYR A 350 -6.81 57.63 45.23
C TYR A 350 -6.50 59.12 45.10
N GLY A 351 -5.26 59.47 44.66
CA GLY A 351 -4.82 60.84 44.41
C GLY A 351 -4.84 61.26 42.94
N LEU A 352 -5.36 60.43 42.05
CA LEU A 352 -5.41 60.73 40.62
C LEU A 352 -6.64 61.58 40.28
N GLU A 353 -6.43 62.61 39.45
CA GLU A 353 -7.51 63.42 38.90
C GLU A 353 -8.22 62.66 37.77
N ASP A 354 -9.52 62.87 37.61
CA ASP A 354 -10.30 62.33 36.51
C ASP A 354 -9.79 62.85 35.16
N GLY A 355 -9.74 61.99 34.14
CA GLY A 355 -9.24 62.36 32.82
C GLY A 355 -7.74 62.08 32.57
N CYS A 356 -7.02 61.50 33.51
CA CYS A 356 -5.64 61.10 33.33
C CYS A 356 -5.50 59.99 32.25
N LYS A 357 -4.55 60.13 31.35
CA LYS A 357 -4.27 59.12 30.28
C LYS A 357 -3.29 58.02 30.71
N SER A 358 -2.51 58.26 31.77
CA SER A 358 -1.57 57.27 32.30
C SER A 358 -1.26 57.55 33.76
N PHE A 359 -0.84 56.51 34.47
CA PHE A 359 -0.45 56.56 35.84
C PHE A 359 0.90 55.88 36.04
N LYS A 360 1.84 56.49 36.75
CA LYS A 360 3.11 55.91 37.13
C LYS A 360 3.04 55.43 38.58
N ALA A 361 3.42 54.19 38.77
CA ALA A 361 3.43 53.58 40.11
C ALA A 361 4.62 52.63 40.25
N LEU A 362 5.12 52.51 41.47
CA LEU A 362 6.10 51.52 41.83
C LEU A 362 5.45 50.14 41.88
N ASN A 363 5.88 49.22 41.05
CA ASN A 363 5.44 47.82 41.10
C ASN A 363 6.14 47.16 42.32
N TYR A 364 5.40 46.93 43.38
CA TYR A 364 5.92 46.30 44.61
C TYR A 364 6.33 44.84 44.45
N TYR A 365 5.99 44.17 43.33
CA TYR A 365 6.45 42.81 43.03
C TYR A 365 7.85 42.78 42.41
N THR A 366 8.19 43.77 41.55
CA THR A 366 9.48 43.82 40.85
C THR A 366 10.39 44.93 41.31
N ASN A 367 9.87 45.86 42.17
CA ASN A 367 10.53 47.07 42.62
C ASN A 367 10.96 48.04 41.49
N GLU A 368 10.21 48.02 40.38
CA GLU A 368 10.41 48.87 39.20
C GLU A 368 9.26 49.84 39.01
N GLU A 369 9.54 51.06 38.54
CA GLU A 369 8.47 51.99 38.17
C GLU A 369 7.84 51.58 36.82
N ILE A 370 6.52 51.44 36.83
CA ILE A 370 5.76 51.08 35.61
C ILE A 370 4.75 52.17 35.29
N THR A 371 4.49 52.36 33.99
CA THR A 371 3.46 53.29 33.52
C THR A 371 2.21 52.46 33.12
N ILE A 372 1.10 52.75 33.76
CA ILE A 372 -0.19 52.09 33.56
C ILE A 372 -1.04 53.01 32.67
N PRO A 373 -1.47 52.56 31.46
CA PRO A 373 -2.38 53.32 30.62
C PRO A 373 -3.79 53.39 31.27
N LEU A 374 -4.37 54.60 31.30
CA LEU A 374 -5.74 54.82 31.79
C LEU A 374 -6.64 55.30 30.65
N ASP A 375 -7.92 54.94 30.74
CA ASP A 375 -8.96 55.50 29.88
C ASP A 375 -9.44 56.83 30.51
N PRO A 376 -9.22 57.97 29.84
CA PRO A 376 -9.53 59.28 30.40
C PRO A 376 -11.02 59.54 30.54
N THR A 377 -11.87 58.70 29.95
CA THR A 377 -13.34 58.79 30.07
C THR A 377 -13.88 58.04 31.32
N MET A 378 -13.00 57.41 32.09
CA MET A 378 -13.30 56.58 33.25
C MET A 378 -12.57 57.09 34.48
N THR A 379 -13.22 56.98 35.64
CA THR A 379 -12.57 57.24 36.92
C THR A 379 -11.46 56.21 37.21
N PRO A 380 -10.52 56.50 38.13
CA PRO A 380 -9.48 55.56 38.52
C PRO A 380 -10.07 54.20 38.98
N ALA A 381 -11.17 54.21 39.75
CA ALA A 381 -11.85 53.00 40.21
C ALA A 381 -12.46 52.17 39.03
N GLU A 382 -13.02 52.84 38.05
CA GLU A 382 -13.55 52.18 36.85
C GLU A 382 -12.41 51.60 35.97
N ASN A 383 -11.29 52.30 35.82
CA ASN A 383 -10.09 51.80 35.17
C ASN A 383 -9.53 50.57 35.88
N SER A 384 -9.44 50.56 37.19
CA SER A 384 -9.05 49.39 37.99
C SER A 384 -9.98 48.22 37.75
N LYS A 385 -11.30 48.41 37.81
CA LYS A 385 -12.31 47.42 37.53
C LYS A 385 -12.16 46.83 36.11
N LYS A 386 -11.94 47.69 35.11
CA LYS A 386 -11.69 47.30 33.73
C LYS A 386 -10.48 46.36 33.59
N TYR A 387 -9.41 46.59 34.34
CA TYR A 387 -8.23 45.73 34.39
C TYR A 387 -8.51 44.41 35.10
N PHE A 388 -9.23 44.39 36.20
CA PHE A 388 -9.64 43.17 36.86
C PHE A 388 -10.62 42.35 36.00
N ASP A 389 -11.51 42.99 35.26
CA ASP A 389 -12.39 42.30 34.31
C ASP A 389 -11.58 41.61 33.18
N LYS A 390 -10.54 42.29 32.66
CA LYS A 390 -9.60 41.70 31.69
C LYS A 390 -8.84 40.52 32.30
N TYR A 391 -8.34 40.66 33.53
CA TYR A 391 -7.68 39.57 34.26
C TYR A 391 -8.61 38.37 34.42
N GLY A 392 -9.82 38.60 34.92
CA GLY A 392 -10.81 37.55 35.12
C GLY A 392 -11.24 36.83 33.83
N LYS A 393 -11.36 37.59 32.73
CA LYS A 393 -11.60 37.01 31.40
C LYS A 393 -10.45 36.12 30.93
N LEU A 394 -9.21 36.59 31.05
CA LEU A 394 -8.04 35.81 30.61
C LEU A 394 -7.82 34.59 31.51
N LYS A 395 -8.05 34.69 32.82
CA LYS A 395 -7.97 33.54 33.74
C LYS A 395 -8.96 32.44 33.35
N ARG A 396 -10.22 32.77 33.13
CA ARG A 396 -11.24 31.81 32.67
C ARG A 396 -10.90 31.22 31.30
N THR A 397 -10.33 32.04 30.41
CA THR A 397 -9.86 31.58 29.07
C THR A 397 -8.72 30.58 29.24
N GLU A 398 -7.78 30.80 30.14
CA GLU A 398 -6.64 29.88 30.38
C GLU A 398 -7.12 28.53 30.93
N GLU A 399 -8.04 28.57 31.93
CA GLU A 399 -8.63 27.35 32.50
C GLU A 399 -9.35 26.51 31.39
N ALA A 400 -10.18 27.15 30.57
CA ALA A 400 -10.87 26.50 29.46
C ALA A 400 -9.91 25.98 28.37
N LEU A 401 -8.86 26.75 28.03
CA LEU A 401 -7.86 26.33 27.06
C LEU A 401 -7.02 25.16 27.55
N THR A 402 -6.73 25.08 28.85
CA THR A 402 -5.97 23.95 29.42
C THR A 402 -6.69 22.62 29.17
N GLU A 403 -8.00 22.58 29.45
CA GLU A 403 -8.83 21.40 29.15
C GLU A 403 -8.93 21.11 27.66
N GLN A 404 -9.24 22.13 26.85
CA GLN A 404 -9.36 21.99 25.40
C GLN A 404 -8.07 21.52 24.71
N ILE A 405 -6.90 21.97 25.18
CA ILE A 405 -5.59 21.53 24.66
C ILE A 405 -5.35 20.06 25.00
N ALA A 406 -5.68 19.63 26.23
CA ALA A 406 -5.57 18.23 26.62
C ALA A 406 -6.47 17.33 25.77
N ASP A 407 -7.72 17.74 25.53
CA ASP A 407 -8.65 17.01 24.66
C ASP A 407 -8.14 16.93 23.21
N THR A 408 -7.65 18.08 22.67
CA THR A 408 -7.16 18.12 21.29
C THR A 408 -5.90 17.25 21.11
N ARG A 409 -5.02 17.18 22.09
CA ARG A 409 -3.85 16.28 22.09
C ARG A 409 -4.29 14.81 22.12
N SER A 410 -5.24 14.45 22.99
CA SER A 410 -5.80 13.09 23.05
C SER A 410 -6.46 12.67 21.72
N GLU A 411 -7.13 13.61 21.04
CA GLU A 411 -7.69 13.38 19.69
C GLU A 411 -6.59 13.11 18.65
N ILE A 412 -5.50 13.88 18.68
CA ILE A 412 -4.35 13.68 17.77
C ILE A 412 -3.69 12.32 18.03
N GLU A 413 -3.43 11.97 19.28
CA GLU A 413 -2.85 10.67 19.64
C GLU A 413 -3.73 9.50 19.18
N HIS A 414 -5.05 9.60 19.35
CA HIS A 414 -5.98 8.60 18.86
C HIS A 414 -5.95 8.48 17.32
N LEU A 415 -5.97 9.59 16.59
CA LEU A 415 -5.90 9.56 15.13
C LEU A 415 -4.54 9.03 14.62
N GLU A 416 -3.46 9.29 15.34
CA GLU A 416 -2.14 8.73 15.02
C GLU A 416 -2.09 7.21 15.25
N SER A 417 -2.75 6.69 16.30
CA SER A 417 -2.86 5.24 16.52
C SER A 417 -3.72 4.57 15.43
N VAL A 418 -4.82 5.21 15.01
CA VAL A 418 -5.62 4.72 13.87
C VAL A 418 -4.82 4.75 12.56
N SER A 419 -3.99 5.79 12.34
CA SER A 419 -3.10 5.83 11.18
C SER A 419 -2.10 4.67 11.19
N ASN A 420 -1.49 4.37 12.34
CA ASN A 420 -0.60 3.22 12.49
C ASN A 420 -1.34 1.89 12.24
N ALA A 421 -2.57 1.75 12.74
CA ALA A 421 -3.41 0.57 12.48
C ALA A 421 -3.70 0.37 10.98
N LEU A 422 -3.91 1.46 10.22
CA LEU A 422 -4.05 1.41 8.75
C LEU A 422 -2.76 0.99 8.04
N ASP A 423 -1.59 1.27 8.61
CA ASP A 423 -0.28 0.90 8.04
C ASP A 423 0.05 -0.58 8.24
N ILE A 424 -0.45 -1.19 9.31
CA ILE A 424 -0.23 -2.60 9.65
C ILE A 424 -1.37 -3.53 9.22
N ALA A 425 -2.48 -3.01 8.69
CA ALA A 425 -3.62 -3.80 8.22
C ALA A 425 -3.24 -4.69 7.03
N LEU A 426 -3.48 -6.01 7.14
CA LEU A 426 -3.19 -7.01 6.13
C LEU A 426 -4.45 -7.65 5.52
N ALA A 427 -5.63 -7.44 6.10
CA ALA A 427 -6.89 -8.04 5.68
C ALA A 427 -8.04 -7.02 5.61
N GLU A 428 -9.07 -7.33 4.81
CA GLU A 428 -10.29 -6.50 4.76
C GLU A 428 -11.04 -6.46 6.09
N SER A 429 -10.95 -7.53 6.88
CA SER A 429 -11.49 -7.58 8.25
C SER A 429 -10.82 -6.57 9.18
N ASP A 430 -9.51 -6.30 8.99
CA ASP A 430 -8.78 -5.30 9.75
C ASP A 430 -9.31 -3.90 9.44
N LEU A 431 -9.50 -3.59 8.14
CA LEU A 431 -10.07 -2.32 7.69
C LEU A 431 -11.51 -2.12 8.17
N ALA A 432 -12.30 -3.21 8.25
CA ALA A 432 -13.67 -3.14 8.76
C ALA A 432 -13.71 -2.70 10.24
N GLN A 433 -12.84 -3.26 11.09
CA GLN A 433 -12.74 -2.87 12.50
C GLN A 433 -12.24 -1.43 12.67
N ILE A 434 -11.25 -1.00 11.89
CA ILE A 434 -10.79 0.40 11.89
C ILE A 434 -11.90 1.35 11.45
N LYS A 435 -12.70 0.96 10.45
CA LYS A 435 -13.86 1.74 10.02
C LYS A 435 -14.94 1.84 11.12
N GLU A 436 -15.19 0.75 11.84
CA GLU A 436 -16.10 0.76 13.01
C GLU A 436 -15.62 1.73 14.08
N GLU A 437 -14.33 1.74 14.40
CA GLU A 437 -13.73 2.69 15.34
C GLU A 437 -13.92 4.14 14.88
N LEU A 438 -13.62 4.45 13.60
CA LEU A 438 -13.83 5.79 13.04
C LEU A 438 -15.31 6.22 13.03
N MET A 439 -16.25 5.26 12.92
CA MET A 439 -17.69 5.53 13.04
C MET A 439 -18.11 5.77 14.49
N GLU A 440 -17.56 5.04 15.45
CA GLU A 440 -17.86 5.18 16.87
C GLU A 440 -17.44 6.56 17.40
N TYR A 441 -16.26 7.03 16.96
CA TYR A 441 -15.72 8.34 17.35
C TYR A 441 -16.16 9.49 16.43
N GLY A 442 -17.11 9.26 15.51
CA GLY A 442 -17.78 10.32 14.74
C GLY A 442 -16.98 10.88 13.55
N TYR A 443 -15.87 10.27 13.16
CA TYR A 443 -15.11 10.66 11.95
C TYR A 443 -15.80 10.23 10.66
N ILE A 444 -16.61 9.17 10.72
CA ILE A 444 -17.43 8.66 9.62
C ILE A 444 -18.90 8.63 10.07
N LYS A 445 -19.80 9.16 9.24
CA LYS A 445 -21.24 9.11 9.51
C LYS A 445 -21.76 7.67 9.43
N LYS A 446 -22.54 7.24 10.43
CA LYS A 446 -23.25 5.95 10.37
C LYS A 446 -24.36 6.04 9.32
N HIS A 447 -24.23 5.35 8.20
CA HIS A 447 -25.33 5.12 7.28
C HIS A 447 -26.15 3.92 7.77
N TYR A 448 -27.37 4.15 8.17
CA TYR A 448 -28.33 3.10 8.49
C TYR A 448 -28.85 2.48 7.19
N ASP A 449 -28.21 1.44 6.71
CA ASP A 449 -28.70 0.66 5.59
C ASP A 449 -29.66 -0.43 6.09
N ARG A 450 -30.96 -0.15 6.03
CA ARG A 450 -32.06 -1.02 6.54
C ARG A 450 -32.22 -2.34 5.79
N ARG A 451 -31.40 -2.66 4.78
CA ARG A 451 -31.63 -3.78 3.84
C ARG A 451 -30.58 -4.88 3.79
N LYS A 452 -29.55 -4.84 4.57
CA LYS A 452 -28.59 -5.97 4.62
C LYS A 452 -28.61 -6.61 5.99
N GLY A 453 -29.21 -7.82 6.05
CA GLY A 453 -28.95 -8.75 7.13
C GLY A 453 -27.41 -8.90 7.22
N GLN A 454 -26.83 -8.54 8.35
CA GLN A 454 -25.40 -8.67 8.60
C GLN A 454 -25.01 -10.15 8.44
N LYS A 455 -24.39 -10.51 7.31
CA LYS A 455 -23.49 -11.67 7.31
C LYS A 455 -22.40 -11.33 8.33
N ALA A 456 -22.26 -12.17 9.35
CA ALA A 456 -21.18 -12.06 10.32
C ALA A 456 -19.84 -12.00 9.55
N GLN A 457 -19.26 -10.82 9.45
CA GLN A 457 -17.89 -10.68 8.94
C GLN A 457 -16.99 -11.39 9.94
N SER A 458 -16.07 -12.21 9.46
CA SER A 458 -15.06 -12.84 10.32
C SER A 458 -14.32 -11.73 11.07
N LYS A 459 -14.38 -11.79 12.40
CA LYS A 459 -13.64 -10.81 13.22
C LYS A 459 -12.15 -10.97 12.96
N SER A 460 -11.46 -9.87 12.68
CA SER A 460 -10.00 -9.84 12.63
C SER A 460 -9.43 -10.32 13.97
N LYS A 461 -8.37 -11.11 13.93
CA LYS A 461 -7.65 -11.60 15.10
C LYS A 461 -6.31 -10.87 15.24
N PRO A 462 -5.78 -10.70 16.46
CA PRO A 462 -4.42 -10.22 16.69
C PRO A 462 -3.40 -11.08 15.95
N PHE A 463 -2.22 -10.55 15.67
CA PHE A 463 -1.10 -11.39 15.26
C PHE A 463 -0.71 -12.31 16.41
N HIS A 464 -0.41 -13.55 16.07
CA HIS A 464 0.10 -14.55 17.01
C HIS A 464 1.45 -15.04 16.52
N TYR A 465 2.46 -14.85 17.34
CA TYR A 465 3.84 -15.27 17.07
C TYR A 465 4.29 -16.28 18.12
N VAL A 466 5.12 -17.21 17.69
CA VAL A 466 5.75 -18.18 18.58
C VAL A 466 7.26 -18.07 18.39
N THR A 467 8.01 -17.94 19.49
CA THR A 467 9.48 -17.98 19.50
C THR A 467 10.00 -19.41 19.33
N GLU A 468 11.28 -19.57 19.00
CA GLU A 468 11.92 -20.89 18.92
C GLU A 468 11.80 -21.69 20.24
N ASP A 469 11.81 -21.01 21.38
CA ASP A 469 11.63 -21.61 22.72
C ASP A 469 10.14 -21.84 23.08
N GLY A 470 9.23 -21.58 22.15
CA GLY A 470 7.81 -21.84 22.30
C GLY A 470 7.07 -20.85 23.20
N TYR A 471 7.53 -19.59 23.32
CA TYR A 471 6.77 -18.51 23.96
C TYR A 471 5.78 -17.90 22.98
N ASP A 472 4.54 -17.71 23.45
CA ASP A 472 3.47 -17.09 22.68
C ASP A 472 3.49 -15.57 22.86
N ILE A 473 3.54 -14.85 21.74
CA ILE A 473 3.52 -13.39 21.68
C ILE A 473 2.35 -12.94 20.81
N TYR A 474 1.52 -12.06 21.36
CA TYR A 474 0.35 -11.52 20.67
C TYR A 474 0.50 -10.03 20.41
N VAL A 475 0.13 -9.58 19.20
CA VAL A 475 0.23 -8.18 18.78
C VAL A 475 -1.11 -7.69 18.27
N GLY A 476 -1.63 -6.61 18.84
CA GLY A 476 -2.89 -6.00 18.42
C GLY A 476 -2.76 -5.23 17.13
N LYS A 477 -3.71 -5.39 16.21
CA LYS A 477 -3.75 -4.73 14.90
C LYS A 477 -4.44 -3.37 14.90
N ASN A 478 -5.24 -3.08 15.92
CA ASN A 478 -5.99 -1.83 16.10
C ASN A 478 -6.29 -1.59 17.59
N ASN A 479 -6.87 -0.43 17.91
CA ASN A 479 -7.11 -0.03 19.28
C ASN A 479 -8.10 -0.94 20.04
N PHE A 480 -9.11 -1.49 19.36
CA PHE A 480 -10.02 -2.45 19.97
C PHE A 480 -9.30 -3.74 20.37
N GLN A 481 -8.43 -4.26 19.49
CA GLN A 481 -7.62 -5.44 19.78
C GLN A 481 -6.56 -5.16 20.84
N ASN A 482 -5.92 -3.98 20.83
CA ASN A 482 -5.01 -3.55 21.89
C ASN A 482 -5.69 -3.58 23.26
N ASP A 483 -6.91 -3.07 23.32
CA ASP A 483 -7.74 -3.06 24.55
C ASP A 483 -8.12 -4.49 24.98
N GLU A 484 -8.57 -5.30 24.03
CA GLU A 484 -8.97 -6.69 24.29
C GLU A 484 -7.79 -7.55 24.75
N LEU A 485 -6.63 -7.45 24.08
CA LEU A 485 -5.41 -8.13 24.48
C LEU A 485 -4.97 -7.75 25.88
N THR A 486 -4.95 -6.46 26.20
CA THR A 486 -4.43 -5.98 27.48
C THR A 486 -5.38 -6.27 28.63
N PHE A 487 -6.71 -6.08 28.45
CA PHE A 487 -7.64 -6.11 29.58
C PHE A 487 -8.52 -7.35 29.68
N LYS A 488 -8.66 -8.13 28.60
CA LYS A 488 -9.46 -9.36 28.61
C LYS A 488 -8.64 -10.63 28.43
N PHE A 489 -7.60 -10.59 27.59
CA PHE A 489 -6.81 -11.76 27.24
C PHE A 489 -5.58 -11.95 28.14
N ALA A 490 -4.85 -10.87 28.41
CA ALA A 490 -3.64 -10.94 29.24
C ALA A 490 -3.99 -11.15 30.71
N THR A 491 -3.25 -12.05 31.36
CA THR A 491 -3.30 -12.31 32.83
C THR A 491 -2.34 -11.40 33.57
N GLY A 492 -2.46 -11.31 34.91
CA GLY A 492 -1.67 -10.37 35.71
C GLY A 492 -0.14 -10.55 35.60
N ASN A 493 0.32 -11.78 35.34
CA ASN A 493 1.73 -12.14 35.25
C ASN A 493 2.31 -12.01 33.84
N ASP A 494 1.46 -11.83 32.82
CA ASP A 494 1.93 -11.62 31.44
C ASP A 494 2.66 -10.29 31.31
N TRP A 495 3.58 -10.21 30.37
CA TRP A 495 4.33 -9.00 30.10
C TRP A 495 3.72 -8.22 28.94
N TRP A 496 3.59 -6.91 29.13
CA TRP A 496 3.05 -5.96 28.17
C TRP A 496 4.15 -5.01 27.69
N PHE A 497 4.20 -4.76 26.37
CA PHE A 497 5.18 -3.89 25.71
C PHE A 497 4.50 -2.90 24.80
N HIS A 498 5.05 -1.69 24.71
CA HIS A 498 4.57 -0.65 23.80
C HIS A 498 5.68 0.36 23.49
N ALA A 499 5.65 0.94 22.28
CA ALA A 499 6.57 1.98 21.86
C ALA A 499 6.33 3.27 22.65
N LYS A 500 7.38 3.78 23.30
CA LYS A 500 7.30 4.92 24.20
C LYS A 500 6.94 6.21 23.48
N LYS A 501 5.91 6.93 23.96
CA LYS A 501 5.48 8.25 23.45
C LYS A 501 5.17 8.29 21.95
N MET A 502 4.82 7.19 21.34
CA MET A 502 4.39 7.15 19.95
C MET A 502 3.28 6.12 19.72
N ALA A 503 2.56 6.26 18.62
CA ALA A 503 1.55 5.30 18.21
C ALA A 503 2.17 3.93 17.90
N GLY A 504 1.57 2.85 18.41
CA GLY A 504 2.04 1.49 18.24
C GLY A 504 1.02 0.45 18.70
N SER A 505 1.33 -0.81 18.46
CA SER A 505 0.55 -1.95 18.94
C SER A 505 0.91 -2.32 20.36
N HIS A 506 -0.08 -2.82 21.10
CA HIS A 506 0.20 -3.53 22.34
C HIS A 506 0.72 -4.93 22.00
N VAL A 507 1.86 -5.27 22.58
CA VAL A 507 2.47 -6.59 22.48
C VAL A 507 2.36 -7.26 23.84
N VAL A 508 1.82 -8.48 23.85
CA VAL A 508 1.62 -9.26 25.08
C VAL A 508 2.36 -10.58 24.96
N VAL A 509 3.27 -10.84 25.89
CA VAL A 509 3.97 -12.13 26.00
C VAL A 509 3.32 -12.94 27.09
N LYS A 510 2.90 -14.17 26.78
CA LYS A 510 2.34 -15.11 27.75
C LYS A 510 3.44 -15.67 28.65
N SER A 511 3.34 -15.39 29.94
CA SER A 511 4.29 -15.94 30.91
C SER A 511 3.91 -17.38 31.26
N LYS A 512 4.89 -18.30 31.20
CA LYS A 512 4.69 -19.70 31.60
C LYS A 512 4.86 -19.87 33.12
N ASP A 513 5.92 -19.26 33.71
CA ASP A 513 6.29 -19.46 35.11
C ASP A 513 6.69 -18.15 35.84
N GLY A 514 6.27 -16.98 35.35
CA GLY A 514 6.44 -15.68 36.03
C GLY A 514 7.63 -14.85 35.56
N GLU A 515 8.79 -15.40 35.28
CA GLU A 515 9.95 -14.72 34.73
C GLU A 515 10.18 -15.12 33.27
N LEU A 516 10.43 -14.11 32.41
CA LEU A 516 10.80 -14.34 31.01
C LEU A 516 12.33 -14.28 30.87
N PRO A 517 12.94 -15.10 30.00
CA PRO A 517 14.35 -14.97 29.65
C PRO A 517 14.62 -13.61 28.96
N ASP A 518 15.84 -13.08 29.13
CA ASP A 518 16.21 -11.74 28.61
C ASP A 518 16.01 -11.61 27.10
N HIS A 519 16.34 -12.64 26.32
CA HIS A 519 16.16 -12.63 24.87
C HIS A 519 14.68 -12.53 24.43
N ILE A 520 13.72 -12.98 25.25
CA ILE A 520 12.30 -12.84 24.96
C ILE A 520 11.85 -11.39 25.14
N PHE A 521 12.43 -10.64 26.11
CA PHE A 521 12.22 -9.20 26.22
C PHE A 521 12.74 -8.46 24.98
N GLU A 522 13.89 -8.86 24.46
CA GLU A 522 14.45 -8.28 23.23
C GLU A 522 13.54 -8.54 22.02
N ILE A 523 13.11 -9.81 21.82
CA ILE A 523 12.22 -10.19 20.71
C ILE A 523 10.87 -9.45 20.80
N ALA A 524 10.26 -9.40 21.99
CA ALA A 524 8.99 -8.68 22.18
C ALA A 524 9.16 -7.18 21.96
N GLY A 525 10.29 -6.61 22.38
CA GLY A 525 10.67 -5.23 22.10
C GLY A 525 10.82 -4.95 20.60
N GLN A 526 11.48 -5.85 19.87
CA GLN A 526 11.63 -5.75 18.41
C GLN A 526 10.26 -5.77 17.69
N LEU A 527 9.35 -6.65 18.13
CA LEU A 527 7.97 -6.69 17.62
C LEU A 527 7.22 -5.38 17.93
N ALA A 528 7.32 -4.87 19.16
CA ALA A 528 6.68 -3.61 19.53
C ALA A 528 7.22 -2.42 18.71
N ALA A 529 8.53 -2.40 18.43
CA ALA A 529 9.15 -1.42 17.54
C ALA A 529 8.65 -1.56 16.09
N TYR A 530 8.59 -2.78 15.58
CA TYR A 530 8.15 -3.07 14.21
C TYR A 530 6.68 -2.67 13.98
N TYR A 531 5.81 -2.88 14.96
CA TYR A 531 4.38 -2.53 14.89
C TYR A 531 4.08 -1.14 15.45
N SER A 532 5.03 -0.22 15.36
CA SER A 532 4.89 1.17 15.77
C SER A 532 5.18 2.14 14.63
N LYS A 533 4.89 3.41 14.87
CA LYS A 533 5.27 4.51 13.97
C LYS A 533 6.80 4.63 13.79
N GLY A 534 7.57 4.04 14.69
CA GLY A 534 9.04 3.96 14.65
C GLY A 534 9.60 2.85 13.77
N ARG A 535 8.79 2.12 13.00
CA ARG A 535 9.19 0.96 12.19
C ARG A 535 10.40 1.19 11.27
N THR A 536 10.59 2.41 10.79
CA THR A 536 11.72 2.77 9.90
C THR A 536 12.90 3.40 10.62
N ALA A 537 12.80 3.60 11.92
CA ALA A 537 13.89 4.14 12.73
C ALA A 537 14.92 3.03 13.03
N PRO A 538 16.22 3.39 13.18
CA PRO A 538 17.24 2.39 13.50
C PRO A 538 17.03 1.74 14.87
N LYS A 539 16.50 2.47 15.85
CA LYS A 539 16.13 1.96 17.18
C LYS A 539 14.93 2.73 17.73
N VAL A 540 14.09 2.04 18.49
CA VAL A 540 12.89 2.59 19.15
C VAL A 540 12.95 2.27 20.63
N GLU A 541 12.64 3.25 21.50
CA GLU A 541 12.50 3.05 22.93
C GLU A 541 11.15 2.37 23.21
N ILE A 542 11.18 1.21 23.88
CA ILE A 542 10.01 0.39 24.19
C ILE A 542 9.86 0.33 25.70
N ASP A 543 8.69 0.75 26.18
CA ASP A 543 8.29 0.56 27.56
C ASP A 543 7.70 -0.85 27.74
N TYR A 544 8.08 -1.53 28.82
CA TYR A 544 7.54 -2.85 29.16
C TYR A 544 7.29 -2.99 30.66
N ILE A 545 6.27 -3.76 31.01
CA ILE A 545 5.80 -3.90 32.38
C ILE A 545 4.90 -5.13 32.50
N GLN A 546 4.78 -5.70 33.72
CA GLN A 546 3.78 -6.73 33.96
C GLN A 546 2.37 -6.16 33.85
N LYS A 547 1.47 -6.91 33.23
CA LYS A 547 0.09 -6.49 32.92
C LYS A 547 -0.67 -6.03 34.18
N LYS A 548 -0.43 -6.61 35.35
CA LYS A 548 -1.09 -6.21 36.61
C LYS A 548 -0.90 -4.72 36.96
N GLN A 549 0.14 -4.07 36.45
CA GLN A 549 0.44 -2.65 36.68
C GLN A 549 -0.13 -1.74 35.60
N VAL A 550 -0.67 -2.29 34.49
CA VAL A 550 -1.32 -1.55 33.41
C VAL A 550 -2.78 -1.33 33.74
N LYS A 551 -3.21 -0.07 33.77
CA LYS A 551 -4.58 0.34 34.12
C LYS A 551 -5.24 1.10 32.98
N LYS A 552 -6.56 1.08 32.92
CA LYS A 552 -7.36 1.91 32.03
C LYS A 552 -7.94 3.08 32.79
N SER A 553 -7.73 4.30 32.32
CA SER A 553 -8.38 5.49 32.91
C SER A 553 -9.87 5.49 32.58
N ALA A 554 -10.69 6.01 33.49
CA ALA A 554 -12.13 6.19 33.26
C ALA A 554 -12.34 7.11 32.04
N GLY A 555 -13.15 6.67 31.07
CA GLY A 555 -13.41 7.43 29.83
C GLY A 555 -12.31 7.39 28.78
N ALA A 556 -11.20 6.66 28.99
CA ALA A 556 -10.14 6.53 27.99
C ALA A 556 -10.64 5.77 26.75
N LYS A 557 -10.20 6.22 25.58
CA LYS A 557 -10.43 5.54 24.30
C LYS A 557 -9.82 4.13 24.29
N PRO A 558 -10.30 3.19 23.47
CA PRO A 558 -9.68 1.87 23.32
C PRO A 558 -8.20 1.97 22.99
N GLY A 559 -7.38 1.09 23.56
CA GLY A 559 -5.92 1.06 23.34
C GLY A 559 -5.15 2.09 24.17
N PHE A 560 -5.81 2.96 24.94
CA PHE A 560 -5.13 3.91 25.82
C PHE A 560 -5.03 3.36 27.24
N VAL A 561 -3.81 3.34 27.76
CA VAL A 561 -3.47 2.78 29.07
C VAL A 561 -2.67 3.76 29.91
N VAL A 562 -2.65 3.55 31.20
CA VAL A 562 -1.85 4.30 32.18
C VAL A 562 -1.04 3.32 33.02
N TYR A 563 0.24 3.61 33.17
CA TYR A 563 1.16 2.92 34.07
C TYR A 563 2.11 3.95 34.69
N TYR A 564 2.60 3.70 35.90
CA TYR A 564 3.38 4.68 36.66
C TYR A 564 4.85 4.26 36.83
N THR A 565 5.12 2.96 36.79
CA THR A 565 6.45 2.39 36.87
C THR A 565 6.63 1.45 35.68
N ASN A 566 7.68 1.61 34.90
CA ASN A 566 7.98 0.78 33.76
C ASN A 566 9.48 0.60 33.62
N TYR A 567 9.85 -0.45 32.93
CA TYR A 567 11.18 -0.62 32.37
C TYR A 567 11.17 -0.14 30.92
N SER A 568 12.33 0.24 30.39
CA SER A 568 12.49 0.63 29.00
C SER A 568 13.71 -0.07 28.40
N LEU A 569 13.60 -0.44 27.13
CA LEU A 569 14.70 -1.00 26.34
C LEU A 569 14.74 -0.34 24.95
N MET A 570 15.94 -0.35 24.33
CA MET A 570 16.11 0.10 22.94
C MET A 570 16.07 -1.09 22.01
N ALA A 571 15.05 -1.17 21.13
CA ALA A 571 14.85 -2.27 20.21
C ALA A 571 14.98 -1.83 18.74
N GLU A 572 15.58 -2.68 17.91
CA GLU A 572 15.57 -2.53 16.46
C GLU A 572 14.27 -3.13 15.89
N PRO A 573 13.52 -2.42 15.03
CA PRO A 573 12.31 -2.98 14.44
C PRO A 573 12.58 -4.24 13.62
N SER A 574 12.11 -5.41 14.05
CA SER A 574 12.41 -6.69 13.41
C SER A 574 11.34 -7.75 13.71
N LEU A 575 11.19 -8.71 12.78
CA LEU A 575 10.41 -9.95 12.96
C LEU A 575 11.31 -11.18 13.13
N LYS A 576 12.62 -11.01 13.37
CA LYS A 576 13.55 -12.11 13.57
C LYS A 576 13.28 -12.83 14.88
N GLY A 577 13.50 -14.16 14.89
CA GLY A 577 13.35 -15.00 16.10
C GLY A 577 11.90 -15.38 16.42
N VAL A 578 10.93 -15.10 15.53
CA VAL A 578 9.53 -15.51 15.69
C VAL A 578 8.96 -16.08 14.40
N ARG A 579 7.96 -16.95 14.56
CA ARG A 579 7.14 -17.49 13.47
C ARG A 579 5.69 -17.13 13.72
N GLU A 580 5.00 -16.60 12.70
CA GLU A 580 3.55 -16.37 12.75
C GLU A 580 2.78 -17.70 12.68
N VAL A 581 1.71 -17.84 13.47
CA VAL A 581 0.91 -19.07 13.62
C VAL A 581 -0.55 -18.83 13.27
#